data_5511ce31a367080e3475829b8c09b2ce
#
_entry.id   5511ce31a367080e3475829b8c09b2ce
#
_cell.length_a   1.000
_cell.length_b   1.000
_cell.length_c   1.000
_cell.angle_alpha   90.00
_cell.angle_beta   90.00
_cell.angle_gamma   90.00
#
_symmetry.space_group_name_H-M   'P 1'
#
loop_
_entity.id
_entity.type
_entity.pdbx_description
1 polymer ?
#
loop_
_entity_poly.entity_id
_entity_poly.type
_entity_poly.pdbx_seq_one_letter_code
_entity_poly.pdbx_strand_id
1 'polypeptide(L)'
;TKQLLRRNVELGWDARIVPLGPETEHIFYAADWAIRASLIFGGKKPGNFKEHLLYQKDRVFAFAIVLGPLDDIIWTTGAGVINMGFPAIADSDIPVIHPTGVCTYEEVEKELDHSKIVQKAIELRGLKIVVEKPPIPVAFGPAFEGERIRKEDTFIEFGGQRTPAFEWANMREMDEIEDNKVIIVGDNAKERYEKGGQMPLGILIEVAGRKMQKDFESIIERKIHGNLNEAQGVWHMGQRDINWVRISKSAKNAGFTLEHIGDLLNAVTHHTFRSIVDKVQTTLFIDEKDVKEQMEKARAAYKDRDHRLGNMTDEAVETFYSCLLCQSFAPAHACVITPERLGLCGAYNWLDGKAAFEIDPTGGNQPIAKGALMDARYGRYEGVDDYLKKVSGGAVESLNLYTIMENPMTSCGCFECIIAVVPEANGVMIVNRGFTGMTPAGMKFSTLANMPGGGQQVPGFIGVGKAYVASRKFIAAEGGHQRIVWMPKELKETLAEELGQIGARLGLPNFLELIADEGVHSWQLQITVAHGNAADNADIILQPYMFLELFEQ
;
A
#
# COMPACT_ATOMS: atom_id res chain seq x y z
N THR A 1 13.59 15.89 -19.29
CA THR A 1 13.45 14.85 -18.26
C THR A 1 12.06 14.19 -18.30
N LYS A 2 10.96 14.95 -18.17
CA LYS A 2 9.58 14.38 -18.26
C LYS A 2 9.32 13.67 -19.60
N GLN A 3 9.85 14.16 -20.70
CA GLN A 3 9.71 13.50 -22.01
C GLN A 3 10.44 12.16 -22.05
N LEU A 4 11.64 12.09 -21.48
CA LEU A 4 12.40 10.85 -21.41
C LEU A 4 11.68 9.81 -20.54
N LEU A 5 11.18 10.24 -19.37
CA LEU A 5 10.39 9.37 -18.49
C LEU A 5 9.16 8.82 -19.20
N ARG A 6 8.36 9.69 -19.83
CA ARG A 6 7.18 9.25 -20.60
C ARG A 6 7.56 8.30 -21.73
N ARG A 7 8.66 8.60 -22.43
CA ARG A 7 9.12 7.73 -23.50
C ARG A 7 9.52 6.34 -22.99
N ASN A 8 10.18 6.27 -21.85
CA ASN A 8 10.54 5.00 -21.24
C ASN A 8 9.30 4.20 -20.82
N VAL A 9 8.32 4.87 -20.23
CA VAL A 9 7.04 4.25 -19.89
C VAL A 9 6.30 3.77 -21.14
N GLU A 10 6.23 4.57 -22.18
CA GLU A 10 5.65 4.17 -23.48
C GLU A 10 6.34 2.95 -24.09
N LEU A 11 7.62 2.75 -23.79
CA LEU A 11 8.38 1.57 -24.19
C LEU A 11 8.24 0.40 -23.20
N GLY A 12 7.46 0.58 -22.14
CA GLY A 12 7.21 -0.44 -21.13
C GLY A 12 8.35 -0.66 -20.15
N TRP A 13 9.24 0.32 -19.99
CA TRP A 13 10.37 0.23 -19.08
C TRP A 13 10.05 0.90 -17.75
N ASP A 14 10.39 0.25 -16.66
CA ASP A 14 10.35 0.88 -15.33
C ASP A 14 11.47 1.91 -15.24
N ALA A 15 11.09 3.17 -15.39
CA ALA A 15 12.02 4.29 -15.33
C ALA A 15 11.58 5.31 -14.30
N ARG A 16 12.44 5.54 -13.33
CA ARG A 16 12.28 6.60 -12.34
C ARG A 16 13.32 7.69 -12.61
N ILE A 17 12.86 8.91 -12.73
CA ILE A 17 13.72 10.06 -12.96
C ILE A 17 13.85 10.84 -11.67
N VAL A 18 15.08 10.94 -11.19
CA VAL A 18 15.46 11.83 -10.12
C VAL A 18 16.13 13.04 -10.75
N PRO A 19 15.46 14.20 -10.83
CA PRO A 19 16.10 15.40 -11.37
C PRO A 19 17.15 15.90 -10.37
N LEU A 20 18.37 16.08 -10.86
CA LEU A 20 19.49 16.61 -10.12
C LEU A 20 19.95 17.87 -10.85
N GLY A 21 19.82 19.02 -10.26
CA GLY A 21 20.25 20.25 -10.92
C GLY A 21 19.93 21.52 -10.14
N PRO A 22 20.47 22.67 -10.55
CA PRO A 22 20.35 23.93 -9.83
C PRO A 22 18.94 24.56 -9.90
N GLU A 23 18.00 23.98 -10.59
CA GLU A 23 16.62 24.46 -10.64
C GLU A 23 15.87 24.02 -9.37
N THR A 24 15.78 24.94 -8.51
CA THR A 24 15.62 24.87 -7.08
C THR A 24 14.33 24.28 -6.54
N GLU A 25 13.24 24.24 -7.27
CA GLU A 25 11.99 23.63 -6.76
C GLU A 25 12.05 22.11 -6.70
N HIS A 26 12.97 21.51 -7.44
CA HIS A 26 13.09 20.06 -7.55
C HIS A 26 14.28 19.48 -6.80
N ILE A 27 15.20 20.29 -6.29
CA ILE A 27 16.38 19.82 -5.54
C ILE A 27 15.93 19.10 -4.25
N PHE A 28 14.95 19.64 -3.53
CA PHE A 28 14.41 18.99 -2.33
C PHE A 28 13.69 17.68 -2.68
N TYR A 29 12.97 17.63 -3.79
CA TYR A 29 12.37 16.42 -4.29
C TYR A 29 13.43 15.40 -4.72
N ALA A 30 14.46 15.82 -5.41
CA ALA A 30 15.55 14.95 -5.83
C ALA A 30 16.37 14.46 -4.66
N ALA A 31 16.67 15.31 -3.69
CA ALA A 31 17.34 14.92 -2.45
C ALA A 31 16.47 13.97 -1.61
N ASP A 32 15.19 14.25 -1.47
CA ASP A 32 14.24 13.38 -0.77
C ASP A 32 14.13 12.02 -1.47
N TRP A 33 14.00 11.98 -2.80
CA TRP A 33 14.00 10.76 -3.56
C TRP A 33 15.33 10.00 -3.51
N ALA A 34 16.46 10.69 -3.57
CA ALA A 34 17.77 10.07 -3.41
C ALA A 34 17.98 9.50 -2.02
N ILE A 35 17.52 10.21 -0.99
CA ILE A 35 17.51 9.73 0.40
C ILE A 35 16.56 8.54 0.55
N ARG A 36 15.36 8.59 -0.01
CA ARG A 36 14.41 7.49 0.00
C ARG A 36 14.92 6.29 -0.78
N ALA A 37 15.49 6.49 -1.96
CA ALA A 37 16.13 5.43 -2.74
C ALA A 37 17.32 4.84 -1.98
N SER A 38 18.15 5.64 -1.32
CA SER A 38 19.26 5.13 -0.50
C SER A 38 18.79 4.44 0.77
N LEU A 39 17.65 4.82 1.34
CA LEU A 39 17.02 4.12 2.46
C LEU A 39 16.39 2.79 2.02
N ILE A 40 15.76 2.76 0.84
CA ILE A 40 15.19 1.52 0.27
C ILE A 40 16.30 0.54 -0.12
N PHE A 41 17.33 1.03 -0.78
CA PHE A 41 18.33 0.19 -1.42
C PHE A 41 19.63 0.07 -0.64
N GLY A 42 19.94 1.00 0.24
CA GLY A 42 21.27 1.11 0.87
C GLY A 42 21.33 0.88 2.36
N GLY A 43 20.20 0.94 3.05
CA GLY A 43 20.20 0.96 4.50
C GLY A 43 20.87 2.20 5.10
N LYS A 44 20.56 2.52 6.36
CA LYS A 44 21.09 3.69 7.05
C LYS A 44 22.59 3.65 7.35
N LYS A 45 23.23 2.48 7.27
CA LYS A 45 24.64 2.31 7.66
C LYS A 45 25.49 1.98 6.44
N PRO A 46 26.52 2.77 6.13
CA PRO A 46 27.42 2.51 5.03
C PRO A 46 28.06 1.11 5.03
N GLY A 47 28.20 0.50 6.20
CA GLY A 47 28.75 -0.87 6.33
C GLY A 47 27.85 -1.97 5.79
N ASN A 48 26.54 -1.77 5.79
CA ASN A 48 25.56 -2.75 5.29
C ASN A 48 25.20 -2.53 3.81
N PHE A 49 25.71 -1.48 3.25
CA PHE A 49 25.42 -1.05 1.90
C PHE A 49 25.83 -2.09 0.85
N LYS A 50 27.02 -2.67 1.00
CA LYS A 50 27.55 -3.68 0.07
C LYS A 50 26.71 -4.96 0.07
N GLU A 51 26.31 -5.44 1.23
CA GLU A 51 25.49 -6.65 1.33
C GLU A 51 24.08 -6.40 0.75
N HIS A 52 23.53 -5.23 0.99
CA HIS A 52 22.25 -4.84 0.42
C HIS A 52 22.31 -4.70 -1.10
N LEU A 53 23.39 -4.17 -1.62
CA LEU A 53 23.66 -4.11 -3.05
C LEU A 53 23.73 -5.48 -3.70
N LEU A 54 24.44 -6.41 -3.08
CA LEU A 54 24.55 -7.77 -3.58
C LEU A 54 23.20 -8.47 -3.57
N TYR A 55 22.37 -8.20 -2.57
CA TYR A 55 21.00 -8.70 -2.50
C TYR A 55 20.09 -8.12 -3.58
N GLN A 56 20.21 -6.83 -3.84
CA GLN A 56 19.37 -6.15 -4.85
C GLN A 56 19.87 -6.38 -6.28
N LYS A 57 21.16 -6.62 -6.47
CA LYS A 57 21.77 -6.86 -7.79
C LYS A 57 21.04 -7.88 -8.64
N ASP A 58 20.54 -8.94 -8.02
CA ASP A 58 19.85 -10.02 -8.72
C ASP A 58 18.33 -9.84 -8.78
N ARG A 59 17.80 -8.78 -8.14
CA ARG A 59 16.36 -8.55 -7.99
C ARG A 59 15.86 -7.22 -8.54
N VAL A 60 16.75 -6.24 -8.67
CA VAL A 60 16.38 -4.92 -9.20
C VAL A 60 16.88 -4.78 -10.63
N PHE A 61 15.94 -4.84 -11.55
CA PHE A 61 16.22 -4.56 -12.97
C PHE A 61 16.06 -3.06 -13.22
N ALA A 62 16.99 -2.29 -12.72
CA ALA A 62 17.02 -0.85 -12.90
C ALA A 62 18.38 -0.40 -13.42
N PHE A 63 18.39 0.70 -14.13
CA PHE A 63 19.59 1.42 -14.52
C PHE A 63 19.36 2.92 -14.33
N ALA A 64 20.41 3.68 -14.19
CA ALA A 64 20.33 5.10 -14.02
C ALA A 64 20.87 5.83 -15.27
N ILE A 65 20.22 6.91 -15.63
CA ILE A 65 20.71 7.84 -16.65
C ILE A 65 21.00 9.15 -15.92
N VAL A 66 22.27 9.56 -15.95
CA VAL A 66 22.76 10.77 -15.29
C VAL A 66 23.09 11.79 -16.38
N LEU A 67 22.30 12.85 -16.48
CA LEU A 67 22.42 13.87 -17.51
C LEU A 67 22.74 15.23 -16.87
N GLY A 68 23.73 15.91 -17.40
CA GLY A 68 24.12 17.26 -16.99
C GLY A 68 25.63 17.44 -16.88
N PRO A 69 26.08 18.70 -16.72
CA PRO A 69 27.49 18.97 -16.48
C PRO A 69 27.94 18.29 -15.19
N LEU A 70 29.16 17.75 -15.23
CA LEU A 70 29.74 17.11 -14.05
C LEU A 70 30.08 18.17 -13.00
N ASP A 71 29.20 18.30 -12.03
CA ASP A 71 29.42 19.04 -10.79
C ASP A 71 29.45 18.10 -9.59
N ASP A 72 29.64 18.61 -8.39
CA ASP A 72 29.73 17.82 -7.16
C ASP A 72 28.44 17.02 -6.90
N ILE A 73 27.29 17.53 -7.31
CA ILE A 73 25.98 16.88 -7.13
C ILE A 73 25.84 15.72 -8.11
N ILE A 74 26.11 15.97 -9.38
CA ILE A 74 26.05 14.95 -10.44
C ILE A 74 27.07 13.85 -10.17
N TRP A 75 28.30 14.23 -9.77
CA TRP A 75 29.34 13.28 -9.40
C TRP A 75 28.94 12.41 -8.19
N THR A 76 28.49 13.04 -7.09
CA THR A 76 28.10 12.32 -5.88
C THR A 76 26.93 11.38 -6.12
N THR A 77 25.96 11.81 -6.91
CA THR A 77 24.78 11.01 -7.24
C THR A 77 25.12 9.87 -8.18
N GLY A 78 25.88 10.14 -9.23
CA GLY A 78 26.34 9.12 -10.15
C GLY A 78 27.19 8.08 -9.45
N ALA A 79 28.15 8.51 -8.62
CA ALA A 79 28.95 7.63 -7.79
C ALA A 79 28.09 6.82 -6.81
N GLY A 80 27.11 7.42 -6.19
CA GLY A 80 26.16 6.73 -5.31
C GLY A 80 25.38 5.65 -6.02
N VAL A 81 24.82 5.97 -7.19
CA VAL A 81 24.07 5.01 -8.03
C VAL A 81 24.94 3.84 -8.47
N ILE A 82 26.16 4.13 -8.93
CA ILE A 82 27.13 3.10 -9.35
C ILE A 82 27.53 2.23 -8.15
N ASN A 83 27.80 2.84 -7.01
CA ASN A 83 28.11 2.11 -5.78
C ASN A 83 26.93 1.29 -5.27
N MET A 84 25.71 1.67 -5.61
CA MET A 84 24.51 0.85 -5.37
C MET A 84 24.36 -0.33 -6.34
N GLY A 85 25.28 -0.51 -7.27
CA GLY A 85 25.28 -1.61 -8.23
C GLY A 85 24.33 -1.43 -9.41
N PHE A 86 23.77 -0.24 -9.59
CA PHE A 86 22.97 0.07 -10.77
C PHE A 86 23.92 0.39 -11.94
N PRO A 87 23.70 -0.18 -13.13
CA PRO A 87 24.38 0.30 -14.32
C PRO A 87 23.96 1.75 -14.57
N ALA A 88 24.91 2.57 -14.88
CA ALA A 88 24.68 3.99 -15.17
C ALA A 88 25.13 4.35 -16.59
N ILE A 89 24.38 5.21 -17.23
CA ILE A 89 24.77 5.90 -18.47
C ILE A 89 24.81 7.39 -18.15
N ALA A 90 25.91 8.04 -18.45
CA ALA A 90 26.09 9.44 -18.21
C ALA A 90 26.52 10.15 -19.49
N ASP A 91 26.15 11.43 -19.64
CA ASP A 91 26.64 12.27 -20.72
C ASP A 91 28.02 12.87 -20.43
N SER A 92 28.53 12.68 -19.23
CA SER A 92 29.89 13.01 -18.81
C SER A 92 30.54 11.78 -18.20
N ASP A 93 31.86 11.65 -18.37
CA ASP A 93 32.62 10.62 -17.67
C ASP A 93 32.54 10.86 -16.17
N ILE A 94 31.97 9.90 -15.45
CA ILE A 94 31.92 9.93 -13.99
C ILE A 94 33.10 9.11 -13.51
N PRO A 95 34.19 9.74 -13.02
CA PRO A 95 35.40 9.02 -12.62
C PRO A 95 35.12 8.23 -11.36
N VAL A 96 34.62 7.06 -11.52
CA VAL A 96 34.58 6.07 -10.48
C VAL A 96 34.71 4.74 -11.06
N ILE A 97 35.66 4.22 -10.52
CA ILE A 97 35.44 3.57 -9.31
C ILE A 97 34.76 2.24 -9.43
N HIS A 98 34.15 1.88 -10.50
CA HIS A 98 33.71 0.58 -10.42
C HIS A 98 33.46 -0.28 -11.60
N PRO A 99 33.97 -1.46 -11.56
CA PRO A 99 34.22 -2.34 -12.69
C PRO A 99 33.04 -3.14 -13.20
N THR A 100 31.84 -2.98 -12.69
CA THR A 100 30.75 -3.85 -13.14
C THR A 100 29.47 -3.11 -13.41
N GLY A 101 29.14 -2.93 -14.68
CA GLY A 101 27.84 -2.47 -15.11
C GLY A 101 27.73 -0.96 -15.28
N VAL A 102 28.85 -0.28 -15.41
CA VAL A 102 28.89 1.12 -15.85
C VAL A 102 29.06 1.13 -17.36
N CYS A 103 28.18 1.85 -18.02
CA CYS A 103 28.33 2.24 -19.40
C CYS A 103 28.51 3.76 -19.40
N THR A 104 29.68 4.22 -19.74
CA THR A 104 29.92 5.64 -19.92
C THR A 104 29.35 6.10 -21.25
N TYR A 105 29.18 7.41 -21.41
CA TYR A 105 28.69 7.97 -22.67
C TYR A 105 29.64 7.67 -23.84
N GLU A 106 30.92 7.39 -23.59
CA GLU A 106 31.88 6.98 -24.57
C GLU A 106 31.64 5.58 -25.12
N GLU A 107 31.05 4.69 -24.32
CA GLU A 107 30.67 3.35 -24.72
C GLU A 107 29.35 3.32 -25.48
N VAL A 108 28.60 4.41 -25.45
CA VAL A 108 27.38 4.63 -26.22
C VAL A 108 27.66 5.74 -27.23
N GLU A 109 27.39 5.47 -28.48
CA GLU A 109 27.62 6.47 -29.53
C GLU A 109 26.94 7.80 -29.17
N LYS A 110 27.72 8.88 -29.13
CA LYS A 110 27.24 10.23 -28.73
C LYS A 110 26.10 10.78 -29.61
N GLU A 111 25.94 10.23 -30.79
CA GLU A 111 24.90 10.61 -31.75
C GLU A 111 23.55 9.89 -31.50
N LEU A 112 23.50 8.93 -30.56
CA LEU A 112 22.26 8.24 -30.22
C LEU A 112 21.31 9.17 -29.46
N ASP A 113 20.03 9.14 -29.85
CA ASP A 113 19.01 9.76 -29.04
C ASP A 113 18.83 9.05 -27.70
N HIS A 114 18.19 9.71 -26.73
CA HIS A 114 18.01 9.15 -25.38
C HIS A 114 17.30 7.81 -25.37
N SER A 115 16.41 7.54 -26.33
CA SER A 115 15.71 6.25 -26.43
C SER A 115 16.68 5.13 -26.77
N LYS A 116 17.63 5.37 -27.65
CA LYS A 116 18.67 4.39 -28.04
C LYS A 116 19.67 4.17 -26.91
N ILE A 117 19.98 5.22 -26.14
CA ILE A 117 20.84 5.11 -24.94
C ILE A 117 20.19 4.16 -23.93
N VAL A 118 18.90 4.35 -23.67
CA VAL A 118 18.16 3.47 -22.74
C VAL A 118 18.11 2.04 -23.25
N GLN A 119 17.87 1.85 -24.55
CA GLN A 119 17.87 0.50 -25.14
C GLN A 119 19.25 -0.15 -25.03
N LYS A 120 20.31 0.61 -25.24
CA LYS A 120 21.68 0.10 -25.09
C LYS A 120 21.98 -0.34 -23.66
N ALA A 121 21.52 0.42 -22.66
CA ALA A 121 21.66 0.03 -21.26
C ALA A 121 20.96 -1.30 -20.94
N ILE A 122 19.79 -1.53 -21.53
CA ILE A 122 19.05 -2.77 -21.40
C ILE A 122 19.79 -3.93 -22.03
N GLU A 123 20.31 -3.73 -23.22
CA GLU A 123 21.13 -4.75 -23.93
C GLU A 123 22.38 -5.13 -23.14
N LEU A 124 23.08 -4.12 -22.60
CA LEU A 124 24.28 -4.34 -21.79
C LEU A 124 24.00 -5.13 -20.49
N ARG A 125 22.78 -5.00 -19.95
CA ARG A 125 22.33 -5.80 -18.81
C ARG A 125 21.90 -7.21 -19.21
N GLY A 126 21.79 -7.51 -20.49
CA GLY A 126 21.25 -8.77 -20.97
C GLY A 126 19.77 -8.97 -20.64
N LEU A 127 19.02 -7.89 -20.42
CA LEU A 127 17.62 -7.95 -20.08
C LEU A 127 16.78 -8.22 -21.32
N LYS A 128 15.90 -9.19 -21.23
CA LYS A 128 14.85 -9.40 -22.21
C LYS A 128 13.56 -8.76 -21.70
N ILE A 129 13.28 -7.57 -22.19
CA ILE A 129 12.06 -6.85 -21.83
C ILE A 129 10.97 -7.22 -22.84
N VAL A 130 9.86 -7.74 -22.32
CA VAL A 130 8.64 -7.93 -23.08
C VAL A 130 7.72 -6.75 -22.74
N VAL A 131 7.48 -5.91 -23.74
CA VAL A 131 6.59 -4.75 -23.60
C VAL A 131 5.21 -5.15 -24.07
N GLU A 132 4.26 -5.21 -23.18
CA GLU A 132 2.86 -5.28 -23.51
C GLU A 132 2.21 -3.93 -23.18
N LYS A 133 1.61 -3.31 -24.19
CA LYS A 133 0.87 -2.07 -23.99
C LYS A 133 -0.59 -2.42 -23.75
N PRO A 134 -1.15 -2.03 -22.60
CA PRO A 134 -2.59 -2.13 -22.43
C PRO A 134 -3.27 -1.25 -23.49
N PRO A 135 -4.45 -1.65 -24.01
CA PRO A 135 -5.16 -0.95 -25.10
C PRO A 135 -5.87 0.32 -24.59
N ILE A 136 -5.12 1.24 -24.01
CA ILE A 136 -5.60 2.51 -23.46
C ILE A 136 -4.96 3.70 -24.16
N PRO A 137 -5.64 4.86 -24.25
CA PRO A 137 -5.16 6.03 -24.99
C PRO A 137 -4.14 6.90 -24.21
N VAL A 138 -3.82 6.51 -22.97
CA VAL A 138 -2.85 7.22 -22.12
C VAL A 138 -1.60 6.38 -21.92
N ALA A 139 -0.51 6.98 -21.49
CA ALA A 139 0.70 6.23 -21.17
C ALA A 139 0.49 5.39 -19.91
N PHE A 140 1.18 4.25 -19.84
CA PHE A 140 1.10 3.30 -18.73
C PHE A 140 2.51 2.95 -18.23
N GLY A 141 2.63 2.85 -16.91
CA GLY A 141 3.83 2.38 -16.24
C GLY A 141 4.05 3.00 -14.86
N PRO A 142 4.98 2.47 -14.07
CA PRO A 142 5.21 2.84 -12.67
C PRO A 142 5.61 4.30 -12.46
N ALA A 143 6.01 4.99 -13.52
CA ALA A 143 6.31 6.42 -13.49
C ALA A 143 5.10 7.32 -13.13
N PHE A 144 3.89 6.80 -13.25
CA PHE A 144 2.66 7.51 -12.91
C PHE A 144 2.11 7.12 -11.54
N GLU A 145 2.63 6.07 -10.92
CA GLU A 145 2.25 5.66 -9.58
C GLU A 145 2.49 6.81 -8.59
N GLY A 146 1.46 7.15 -7.82
CA GLY A 146 1.51 8.27 -6.88
C GLY A 146 1.22 9.64 -7.50
N GLU A 147 0.93 9.73 -8.78
CA GLU A 147 0.45 10.96 -9.43
C GLU A 147 -0.91 11.33 -8.83
N ARG A 148 -0.94 12.38 -8.00
CA ARG A 148 -2.18 12.80 -7.35
C ARG A 148 -2.99 13.69 -8.28
N ILE A 149 -4.21 13.27 -8.59
CA ILE A 149 -5.16 14.11 -9.32
C ILE A 149 -5.87 15.01 -8.31
N ARG A 150 -5.65 16.33 -8.42
CA ARG A 150 -6.32 17.32 -7.60
C ARG A 150 -7.79 17.43 -7.98
N LYS A 151 -8.61 17.97 -7.06
CA LYS A 151 -10.04 18.11 -7.29
C LYS A 151 -10.37 18.96 -8.52
N GLU A 152 -9.63 20.03 -8.75
CA GLU A 152 -9.75 20.93 -9.91
C GLU A 152 -9.41 20.27 -11.24
N ASP A 153 -8.53 19.26 -11.22
CA ASP A 153 -8.10 18.52 -12.40
C ASP A 153 -8.93 17.26 -12.65
N THR A 154 -9.81 16.91 -11.72
CA THR A 154 -10.68 15.74 -11.82
C THR A 154 -11.79 15.98 -12.84
N PHE A 155 -11.95 15.06 -13.77
CA PHE A 155 -13.09 14.99 -14.67
C PHE A 155 -14.24 14.20 -14.03
N ILE A 156 -13.95 13.00 -13.59
CA ILE A 156 -14.91 12.12 -12.93
C ILE A 156 -14.29 11.44 -11.71
N GLU A 157 -15.09 11.25 -10.69
CA GLU A 157 -14.74 10.58 -9.45
C GLU A 157 -15.69 9.43 -9.20
N PHE A 158 -15.15 8.26 -8.90
CA PHE A 158 -15.89 7.06 -8.55
C PHE A 158 -15.64 6.69 -7.10
N GLY A 159 -16.68 6.29 -6.39
CA GLY A 159 -16.57 5.89 -4.99
C GLY A 159 -16.22 7.04 -4.06
N GLY A 160 -15.31 6.78 -3.15
CA GLY A 160 -14.96 7.71 -2.09
C GLY A 160 -16.02 7.76 -1.00
N GLN A 161 -16.30 8.98 -0.47
CA GLN A 161 -17.25 9.15 0.63
C GLN A 161 -18.70 9.32 0.18
N ARG A 162 -18.95 9.57 -1.09
CA ARG A 162 -20.26 10.04 -1.57
C ARG A 162 -21.02 9.02 -2.40
N THR A 163 -20.32 8.09 -3.02
CA THR A 163 -20.92 7.06 -3.86
C THR A 163 -20.33 5.69 -3.50
N PRO A 164 -21.12 4.61 -3.51
CA PRO A 164 -20.62 3.29 -3.21
C PRO A 164 -19.63 2.84 -4.29
N ALA A 165 -18.60 2.10 -3.87
CA ALA A 165 -17.68 1.45 -4.77
C ALA A 165 -17.08 0.20 -4.13
N PHE A 166 -16.74 -0.79 -4.95
CA PHE A 166 -16.04 -2.00 -4.53
C PHE A 166 -15.13 -2.52 -5.64
N GLU A 167 -14.20 -3.35 -5.26
CA GLU A 167 -13.38 -4.15 -6.17
C GLU A 167 -13.31 -5.58 -5.66
N TRP A 168 -13.58 -6.52 -6.55
CA TRP A 168 -13.66 -7.92 -6.24
C TRP A 168 -13.08 -8.75 -7.38
N ALA A 169 -12.29 -9.75 -7.06
CA ALA A 169 -11.83 -10.75 -8.01
C ALA A 169 -12.45 -12.11 -7.69
N ASN A 170 -12.82 -12.84 -8.72
CA ASN A 170 -13.46 -14.14 -8.58
C ASN A 170 -12.90 -15.15 -9.60
N MET A 171 -12.61 -16.36 -9.13
CA MET A 171 -12.22 -17.46 -10.03
C MET A 171 -13.45 -18.07 -10.68
N ARG A 172 -13.33 -18.42 -11.95
CA ARG A 172 -14.39 -19.03 -12.75
C ARG A 172 -13.88 -20.26 -13.48
N GLU A 173 -14.82 -21.07 -13.95
CA GLU A 173 -14.51 -22.12 -14.91
C GLU A 173 -14.29 -21.53 -16.32
N MET A 174 -13.55 -22.27 -17.16
CA MET A 174 -13.12 -21.78 -18.49
C MET A 174 -14.26 -21.47 -19.45
N ASP A 175 -15.44 -22.04 -19.24
CA ASP A 175 -16.64 -21.87 -20.08
C ASP A 175 -17.58 -20.77 -19.54
N GLU A 176 -17.35 -20.27 -18.33
CA GLU A 176 -18.21 -19.25 -17.71
C GLU A 176 -17.86 -17.83 -18.14
N ILE A 177 -16.65 -17.58 -18.64
CA ILE A 177 -16.18 -16.24 -19.01
C ILE A 177 -15.59 -16.19 -20.41
N GLU A 178 -15.66 -15.00 -21.01
CA GLU A 178 -15.05 -14.69 -22.31
C GLU A 178 -13.75 -13.89 -22.09
N ASP A 179 -12.68 -14.33 -22.76
CA ASP A 179 -11.39 -13.69 -22.61
C ASP A 179 -11.36 -12.25 -23.13
N ASN A 180 -10.69 -11.36 -22.38
CA ASN A 180 -10.56 -9.93 -22.68
C ASN A 180 -11.88 -9.16 -22.80
N LYS A 181 -13.00 -9.72 -22.33
CA LYS A 181 -14.30 -9.05 -22.37
C LYS A 181 -14.42 -8.00 -21.27
N VAL A 182 -14.92 -6.82 -21.65
CA VAL A 182 -15.38 -5.79 -20.73
C VAL A 182 -16.89 -5.68 -20.80
N ILE A 183 -17.55 -5.78 -19.65
CA ILE A 183 -18.99 -5.66 -19.51
C ILE A 183 -19.28 -4.43 -18.65
N ILE A 184 -20.16 -3.55 -19.11
CA ILE A 184 -20.63 -2.41 -18.33
C ILE A 184 -22.09 -2.64 -18.02
N VAL A 185 -22.41 -2.67 -16.73
CA VAL A 185 -23.75 -2.84 -16.19
C VAL A 185 -24.24 -1.53 -15.62
N GLY A 186 -25.31 -1.02 -16.19
CA GLY A 186 -25.97 0.21 -15.77
C GLY A 186 -26.46 1.04 -16.96
N ASP A 187 -27.51 1.81 -16.70
CA ASP A 187 -28.17 2.61 -17.72
C ASP A 187 -27.36 3.84 -18.13
N ASN A 188 -27.35 4.14 -19.44
CA ASN A 188 -26.74 5.35 -20.00
C ASN A 188 -25.27 5.56 -19.58
N ALA A 189 -24.50 4.47 -19.47
CA ALA A 189 -23.11 4.48 -18.96
C ALA A 189 -22.24 5.53 -19.66
N LYS A 190 -22.27 5.55 -20.98
CA LYS A 190 -21.50 6.48 -21.80
C LYS A 190 -21.90 7.93 -21.58
N GLU A 191 -23.20 8.21 -21.56
CA GLU A 191 -23.70 9.59 -21.35
C GLU A 191 -23.35 10.10 -19.95
N ARG A 192 -23.47 9.25 -18.94
CA ARG A 192 -23.11 9.56 -17.56
C ARG A 192 -21.62 9.81 -17.41
N TYR A 193 -20.79 8.98 -18.02
CA TYR A 193 -19.35 9.19 -18.04
C TYR A 193 -18.99 10.51 -18.73
N GLU A 194 -19.57 10.79 -19.92
CA GLU A 194 -19.33 12.03 -20.66
C GLU A 194 -19.74 13.29 -19.87
N LYS A 195 -20.73 13.18 -19.00
CA LYS A 195 -21.16 14.27 -18.14
C LYS A 195 -20.14 14.57 -17.02
N GLY A 196 -19.32 13.61 -16.63
CA GLY A 196 -18.38 13.74 -15.53
C GLY A 196 -19.06 13.82 -14.15
N GLY A 197 -18.31 14.28 -13.16
CA GLY A 197 -18.82 14.46 -11.81
C GLY A 197 -18.56 13.29 -10.89
N GLN A 198 -19.59 12.69 -10.30
CA GLN A 198 -19.46 11.55 -9.38
C GLN A 198 -20.32 10.38 -9.82
N MET A 199 -19.77 9.17 -9.73
CA MET A 199 -20.47 7.94 -10.06
C MET A 199 -20.13 6.81 -9.08
N PRO A 200 -21.06 5.87 -8.82
CA PRO A 200 -20.75 4.57 -8.24
C PRO A 200 -19.86 3.76 -9.18
N LEU A 201 -19.05 2.85 -8.62
CA LEU A 201 -18.25 1.92 -9.42
C LEU A 201 -18.05 0.60 -8.67
N GLY A 202 -18.55 -0.49 -9.23
CA GLY A 202 -18.15 -1.84 -8.86
C GLY A 202 -17.19 -2.39 -9.92
N ILE A 203 -16.04 -2.89 -9.50
CA ILE A 203 -15.07 -3.59 -10.34
C ILE A 203 -15.12 -5.07 -9.96
N LEU A 204 -15.55 -5.91 -10.88
CA LEU A 204 -15.48 -7.37 -10.76
C LEU A 204 -14.54 -7.91 -11.84
N ILE A 205 -13.41 -8.48 -11.40
CA ILE A 205 -12.47 -9.18 -12.28
C ILE A 205 -12.72 -10.68 -12.14
N GLU A 206 -13.05 -11.34 -13.23
CA GLU A 206 -13.26 -12.77 -13.28
C GLU A 206 -12.13 -13.41 -14.07
N VAL A 207 -11.52 -14.44 -13.51
CA VAL A 207 -10.38 -15.12 -14.11
C VAL A 207 -10.59 -16.62 -14.18
N ALA A 208 -10.11 -17.23 -15.26
CA ALA A 208 -10.08 -18.66 -15.43
C ALA A 208 -8.71 -19.14 -15.90
N GLY A 209 -8.28 -20.34 -15.46
CA GLY A 209 -6.98 -20.90 -15.82
C GLY A 209 -6.76 -22.29 -15.23
N ARG A 210 -5.66 -22.94 -15.61
CA ARG A 210 -5.45 -24.38 -15.38
C ARG A 210 -4.95 -24.78 -14.00
N LYS A 211 -4.38 -23.87 -13.23
CA LYS A 211 -3.71 -24.17 -11.94
C LYS A 211 -3.90 -23.04 -10.94
N MET A 212 -5.14 -22.60 -10.75
CA MET A 212 -5.40 -21.52 -9.79
C MET A 212 -5.46 -22.05 -8.37
N GLN A 213 -4.82 -21.34 -7.46
CA GLN A 213 -4.94 -21.57 -6.03
C GLN A 213 -6.19 -20.89 -5.49
N LYS A 214 -6.77 -21.45 -4.43
CA LYS A 214 -7.99 -20.93 -3.81
C LYS A 214 -7.89 -19.47 -3.33
N ASP A 215 -6.68 -18.99 -3.05
CA ASP A 215 -6.47 -17.63 -2.53
C ASP A 215 -5.99 -16.64 -3.60
N PHE A 216 -6.17 -16.99 -4.88
CA PHE A 216 -5.68 -16.17 -5.98
C PHE A 216 -6.49 -14.88 -6.16
N GLU A 217 -7.75 -14.87 -5.81
CA GLU A 217 -8.62 -13.69 -5.93
C GLU A 217 -8.07 -12.49 -5.16
N SER A 218 -7.62 -12.68 -3.93
CA SER A 218 -7.07 -11.58 -3.13
C SER A 218 -5.80 -10.98 -3.70
N ILE A 219 -5.03 -11.79 -4.43
CA ILE A 219 -3.81 -11.33 -5.11
C ILE A 219 -4.16 -10.43 -6.29
N ILE A 220 -5.17 -10.81 -7.08
CA ILE A 220 -5.67 -9.98 -8.19
C ILE A 220 -6.24 -8.67 -7.65
N GLU A 221 -7.09 -8.72 -6.62
CA GLU A 221 -7.67 -7.53 -5.99
C GLU A 221 -6.56 -6.57 -5.55
N ARG A 222 -5.49 -7.08 -4.94
CA ARG A 222 -4.38 -6.25 -4.49
C ARG A 222 -3.62 -5.57 -5.63
N LYS A 223 -3.59 -6.17 -6.82
CA LYS A 223 -2.95 -5.59 -8.00
C LYS A 223 -3.76 -4.47 -8.64
N ILE A 224 -5.08 -4.43 -8.45
CA ILE A 224 -5.95 -3.38 -9.02
C ILE A 224 -5.41 -1.98 -8.71
N HIS A 225 -4.98 -1.76 -7.47
CA HIS A 225 -4.44 -0.48 -7.04
C HIS A 225 -3.24 -0.02 -7.88
N GLY A 226 -2.21 -0.84 -8.02
CA GLY A 226 -1.05 -0.54 -8.85
C GLY A 226 -1.43 -0.39 -10.32
N ASN A 227 -2.21 -1.34 -10.84
CA ASN A 227 -2.62 -1.34 -12.23
C ASN A 227 -3.34 -0.05 -12.66
N LEU A 228 -4.23 0.46 -11.83
CA LEU A 228 -4.93 1.72 -12.10
C LEU A 228 -4.02 2.95 -11.93
N ASN A 229 -3.17 2.97 -10.90
CA ASN A 229 -2.27 4.09 -10.64
C ASN A 229 -1.11 4.20 -11.63
N GLU A 230 -0.81 3.15 -12.38
CA GLU A 230 0.20 3.18 -13.44
C GLU A 230 -0.33 3.76 -14.75
N ALA A 231 -1.65 4.01 -14.88
CA ALA A 231 -2.21 4.71 -16.03
C ALA A 231 -2.14 6.24 -15.83
N GLN A 232 -1.54 6.94 -16.80
CA GLN A 232 -1.42 8.40 -16.75
C GLN A 232 -2.79 9.07 -16.61
N GLY A 233 -2.94 9.89 -15.57
CA GLY A 233 -4.17 10.62 -15.33
C GLY A 233 -5.31 9.77 -14.74
N VAL A 234 -5.01 8.58 -14.26
CA VAL A 234 -5.88 7.77 -13.42
C VAL A 234 -5.27 7.71 -12.02
N TRP A 235 -6.08 7.87 -11.01
CA TRP A 235 -5.65 7.77 -9.61
C TRP A 235 -6.63 6.89 -8.86
N HIS A 236 -6.10 5.93 -8.14
CA HIS A 236 -6.86 4.99 -7.33
C HIS A 236 -6.34 4.96 -5.90
N MET A 237 -7.25 4.90 -4.96
CA MET A 237 -6.96 4.69 -3.55
C MET A 237 -8.00 3.75 -2.93
N GLY A 238 -7.53 2.85 -2.09
CA GLY A 238 -8.38 1.93 -1.36
C GLY A 238 -8.23 0.49 -1.82
N GLN A 239 -9.14 -0.34 -1.34
CA GLN A 239 -9.20 -1.78 -1.60
C GLN A 239 -10.57 -2.30 -1.21
N ARG A 240 -10.99 -3.42 -1.80
CA ARG A 240 -12.24 -4.09 -1.47
C ARG A 240 -13.42 -3.12 -1.63
N ASP A 241 -14.21 -2.92 -0.59
CA ASP A 241 -15.37 -2.02 -0.56
C ASP A 241 -15.03 -0.59 -0.13
N ILE A 242 -13.73 -0.27 -0.08
CA ILE A 242 -13.22 1.08 0.10
C ILE A 242 -12.45 1.43 -1.16
N ASN A 243 -13.13 1.88 -2.15
CA ASN A 243 -12.57 2.17 -3.45
C ASN A 243 -12.84 3.64 -3.83
N TRP A 244 -11.81 4.30 -4.32
CA TRP A 244 -11.87 5.67 -4.77
C TRP A 244 -11.01 5.87 -6.00
N VAL A 245 -11.62 6.08 -7.15
CA VAL A 245 -10.95 6.29 -8.42
C VAL A 245 -11.22 7.69 -8.95
N ARG A 246 -10.21 8.36 -9.44
CA ARG A 246 -10.33 9.62 -10.17
C ARG A 246 -9.73 9.50 -11.56
N ILE A 247 -10.41 10.05 -12.54
CA ILE A 247 -9.89 10.24 -13.88
C ILE A 247 -9.74 11.73 -14.13
N SER A 248 -8.56 12.13 -14.58
CA SER A 248 -8.25 13.53 -14.84
C SER A 248 -8.89 14.03 -16.13
N LYS A 249 -9.04 15.35 -16.23
CA LYS A 249 -9.44 16.03 -17.46
C LYS A 249 -8.46 15.76 -18.61
N SER A 250 -7.17 15.61 -18.32
CA SER A 250 -6.16 15.28 -19.33
C SER A 250 -6.34 13.88 -19.90
N ALA A 251 -6.60 12.87 -19.05
CA ALA A 251 -6.88 11.51 -19.52
C ALA A 251 -8.17 11.47 -20.35
N LYS A 252 -9.23 12.15 -19.90
CA LYS A 252 -10.46 12.29 -20.68
C LYS A 252 -10.22 12.91 -22.05
N ASN A 253 -9.46 13.98 -22.12
CA ASN A 253 -9.11 14.65 -23.37
C ASN A 253 -8.24 13.79 -24.30
N ALA A 254 -7.46 12.87 -23.74
CA ALA A 254 -6.73 11.86 -24.50
C ALA A 254 -7.62 10.72 -25.01
N GLY A 255 -8.91 10.71 -24.66
CA GLY A 255 -9.87 9.72 -25.09
C GLY A 255 -10.09 8.55 -24.11
N PHE A 256 -9.62 8.66 -22.86
CA PHE A 256 -9.86 7.63 -21.84
C PHE A 256 -11.35 7.55 -21.52
N THR A 257 -11.90 6.34 -21.55
CA THR A 257 -13.32 6.03 -21.31
C THR A 257 -13.48 5.06 -20.16
N LEU A 258 -14.71 4.74 -19.81
CA LEU A 258 -15.02 3.76 -18.78
C LEU A 258 -14.56 2.35 -19.19
N GLU A 259 -14.72 1.98 -20.46
CA GLU A 259 -14.27 0.70 -21.00
C GLU A 259 -12.76 0.49 -20.81
N HIS A 260 -11.98 1.53 -20.95
CA HIS A 260 -10.52 1.46 -20.79
C HIS A 260 -10.07 1.07 -19.36
N ILE A 261 -10.94 1.23 -18.36
CA ILE A 261 -10.67 0.67 -17.01
C ILE A 261 -10.64 -0.86 -17.09
N GLY A 262 -11.64 -1.45 -17.74
CA GLY A 262 -11.71 -2.90 -17.92
C GLY A 262 -10.61 -3.44 -18.83
N ASP A 263 -10.36 -2.77 -19.97
CA ASP A 263 -9.30 -3.14 -20.90
C ASP A 263 -7.93 -3.15 -20.24
N LEU A 264 -7.65 -2.13 -19.43
CA LEU A 264 -6.42 -2.03 -18.65
C LEU A 264 -6.29 -3.20 -17.68
N LEU A 265 -7.33 -3.47 -16.89
CA LEU A 265 -7.31 -4.52 -15.88
C LEU A 265 -7.19 -5.91 -16.51
N ASN A 266 -7.87 -6.17 -17.63
CA ASN A 266 -7.75 -7.41 -18.39
C ASN A 266 -6.32 -7.61 -18.89
N ALA A 267 -5.77 -6.63 -19.60
CA ALA A 267 -4.44 -6.71 -20.21
C ALA A 267 -3.34 -6.89 -19.15
N VAL A 268 -3.37 -6.12 -18.05
CA VAL A 268 -2.34 -6.19 -17.02
C VAL A 268 -2.46 -7.47 -16.19
N THR A 269 -3.68 -7.97 -15.94
CA THR A 269 -3.88 -9.25 -15.25
C THR A 269 -3.33 -10.41 -16.07
N HIS A 270 -3.60 -10.45 -17.37
CA HIS A 270 -3.00 -11.43 -18.30
C HIS A 270 -1.48 -11.35 -18.30
N HIS A 271 -0.92 -10.13 -18.41
CA HIS A 271 0.51 -9.94 -18.43
C HIS A 271 1.18 -10.42 -17.14
N THR A 272 0.63 -10.03 -16.01
CA THR A 272 1.18 -10.36 -14.68
C THR A 272 1.11 -11.85 -14.39
N PHE A 273 0.04 -12.52 -14.80
CA PHE A 273 -0.24 -13.90 -14.43
C PHE A 273 -0.31 -14.86 -15.63
N ARG A 274 0.42 -14.58 -16.71
CA ARG A 274 0.38 -15.33 -17.98
C ARG A 274 0.65 -16.85 -17.84
N SER A 275 1.27 -17.29 -16.76
CA SER A 275 1.55 -18.70 -16.52
C SER A 275 0.38 -19.48 -15.90
N ILE A 276 -0.60 -18.77 -15.34
CA ILE A 276 -1.70 -19.36 -14.57
C ILE A 276 -3.09 -18.87 -15.02
N VAL A 277 -3.18 -17.71 -15.65
CA VAL A 277 -4.45 -17.14 -16.14
C VAL A 277 -4.54 -17.32 -17.65
N ASP A 278 -5.57 -18.03 -18.09
CA ASP A 278 -5.87 -18.27 -19.49
C ASP A 278 -6.95 -17.30 -20.02
N LYS A 279 -7.87 -16.84 -19.16
CA LYS A 279 -8.92 -15.87 -19.51
C LYS A 279 -9.14 -14.85 -18.40
N VAL A 280 -9.43 -13.62 -18.79
CA VAL A 280 -9.82 -12.51 -17.89
C VAL A 280 -11.03 -11.79 -18.47
N GLN A 281 -12.00 -11.54 -17.63
CA GLN A 281 -13.16 -10.71 -17.95
C GLN A 281 -13.37 -9.69 -16.84
N THR A 282 -13.60 -8.43 -17.19
CA THR A 282 -13.91 -7.39 -16.22
C THR A 282 -15.33 -6.88 -16.41
N THR A 283 -16.11 -6.89 -15.33
CA THR A 283 -17.44 -6.28 -15.28
C THR A 283 -17.39 -5.02 -14.43
N LEU A 284 -17.89 -3.91 -14.99
CA LEU A 284 -17.99 -2.62 -14.32
C LEU A 284 -19.46 -2.31 -14.03
N PHE A 285 -19.83 -2.20 -12.76
CA PHE A 285 -21.16 -1.80 -12.31
C PHE A 285 -21.15 -0.30 -12.03
N ILE A 286 -22.13 0.44 -12.57
CA ILE A 286 -22.17 1.90 -12.45
C ILE A 286 -23.50 2.43 -11.89
N ASP A 287 -24.50 1.60 -11.69
CA ASP A 287 -25.72 1.97 -11.01
C ASP A 287 -25.64 1.69 -9.52
N GLU A 288 -26.07 2.65 -8.72
CA GLU A 288 -25.93 2.59 -7.26
C GLU A 288 -26.58 1.33 -6.66
N LYS A 289 -27.72 0.90 -7.21
CA LYS A 289 -28.42 -0.30 -6.79
C LYS A 289 -27.58 -1.55 -7.05
N ASP A 290 -27.07 -1.67 -8.28
CA ASP A 290 -26.28 -2.84 -8.68
C ASP A 290 -24.94 -2.89 -7.94
N VAL A 291 -24.29 -1.73 -7.77
CA VAL A 291 -23.05 -1.63 -7.00
C VAL A 291 -23.28 -2.08 -5.55
N LYS A 292 -24.35 -1.63 -4.89
CA LYS A 292 -24.67 -2.03 -3.51
C LYS A 292 -24.98 -3.53 -3.42
N GLU A 293 -25.76 -4.09 -4.35
CA GLU A 293 -26.08 -5.51 -4.36
C GLU A 293 -24.83 -6.39 -4.54
N GLN A 294 -23.98 -6.05 -5.51
CA GLN A 294 -22.74 -6.81 -5.74
C GLN A 294 -21.71 -6.59 -4.62
N MET A 295 -21.67 -5.41 -4.02
CA MET A 295 -20.81 -5.12 -2.88
C MET A 295 -21.13 -6.02 -1.67
N GLU A 296 -22.40 -6.35 -1.42
CA GLU A 296 -22.75 -7.30 -0.35
C GLU A 296 -22.22 -8.71 -0.64
N LYS A 297 -22.26 -9.16 -1.91
CA LYS A 297 -21.66 -10.44 -2.32
C LYS A 297 -20.15 -10.43 -2.14
N ALA A 298 -19.51 -9.34 -2.55
CA ALA A 298 -18.07 -9.16 -2.39
C ALA A 298 -17.66 -9.16 -0.90
N ARG A 299 -18.41 -8.47 -0.03
CA ARG A 299 -18.20 -8.47 1.42
C ARG A 299 -18.32 -9.87 2.02
N ALA A 300 -19.29 -10.65 1.57
CA ALA A 300 -19.42 -12.04 2.01
C ALA A 300 -18.20 -12.88 1.61
N ALA A 301 -17.68 -12.70 0.38
CA ALA A 301 -16.47 -13.37 -0.08
C ALA A 301 -15.22 -12.93 0.72
N TYR A 302 -15.08 -11.65 1.04
CA TYR A 302 -13.98 -11.16 1.87
C TYR A 302 -14.02 -11.77 3.28
N LYS A 303 -15.23 -11.81 3.90
CA LYS A 303 -15.41 -12.44 5.21
C LYS A 303 -15.08 -13.93 5.18
N ASP A 304 -15.54 -14.68 4.17
CA ASP A 304 -15.22 -16.10 4.04
C ASP A 304 -13.71 -16.33 3.93
N ARG A 305 -13.02 -15.52 3.14
CA ARG A 305 -11.56 -15.59 3.04
C ARG A 305 -10.86 -15.29 4.36
N ASP A 306 -11.28 -14.24 5.06
CA ASP A 306 -10.68 -13.86 6.33
C ASP A 306 -10.98 -14.88 7.42
N HIS A 307 -12.18 -15.50 7.42
CA HIS A 307 -12.55 -16.54 8.35
C HIS A 307 -11.84 -17.89 8.11
N ARG A 308 -11.28 -18.14 6.91
CA ARG A 308 -10.56 -19.39 6.62
C ARG A 308 -9.32 -19.61 7.49
N LEU A 309 -8.80 -18.56 8.12
CA LEU A 309 -7.77 -18.70 9.14
C LEU A 309 -8.27 -19.45 10.39
N GLY A 310 -9.58 -19.45 10.63
CA GLY A 310 -10.22 -20.16 11.74
C GLY A 310 -9.57 -19.85 13.08
N ASN A 311 -9.16 -20.88 13.79
CA ASN A 311 -8.51 -20.78 15.09
C ASN A 311 -6.97 -20.84 14.98
N MET A 312 -6.40 -20.66 13.80
CA MET A 312 -4.94 -20.64 13.63
C MET A 312 -4.35 -19.50 14.44
N THR A 313 -3.34 -19.78 15.23
CA THR A 313 -2.67 -18.78 16.09
C THR A 313 -1.28 -18.47 15.58
N ASP A 314 -0.72 -17.37 16.05
CA ASP A 314 0.64 -16.96 15.71
C ASP A 314 1.67 -17.97 16.22
N GLU A 315 1.36 -18.66 17.30
CA GLU A 315 2.19 -19.73 17.86
C GLU A 315 2.18 -21.01 17.01
N ALA A 316 1.09 -21.25 16.27
CA ALA A 316 0.88 -22.47 15.47
C ALA A 316 1.66 -22.49 14.16
N VAL A 317 2.29 -21.40 13.78
CA VAL A 317 3.06 -21.28 12.52
C VAL A 317 4.52 -20.92 12.78
N GLU A 318 5.41 -21.41 11.92
CA GLU A 318 6.83 -21.08 11.97
C GLU A 318 7.20 -19.88 11.06
N THR A 319 6.26 -19.49 10.19
CA THR A 319 6.48 -18.48 9.18
C THR A 319 5.37 -17.44 9.19
N PHE A 320 5.73 -16.18 9.29
CA PHE A 320 4.87 -15.04 8.98
C PHE A 320 5.10 -14.60 7.53
N TYR A 321 4.31 -13.67 7.03
CA TYR A 321 4.52 -13.10 5.69
C TYR A 321 4.63 -11.58 5.75
N SER A 322 5.50 -11.04 4.92
CA SER A 322 5.59 -9.59 4.74
C SER A 322 4.67 -9.12 3.62
N CYS A 323 4.44 -7.81 3.61
CA CYS A 323 3.95 -7.10 2.44
C CYS A 323 4.75 -5.80 2.25
N LEU A 324 5.43 -5.69 1.12
CA LEU A 324 6.29 -4.55 0.77
C LEU A 324 5.63 -3.61 -0.26
N LEU A 325 4.40 -3.89 -0.68
CA LEU A 325 3.72 -3.17 -1.77
C LEU A 325 3.57 -1.66 -1.49
N CYS A 326 3.55 -1.25 -0.23
CA CYS A 326 3.44 0.16 0.14
C CYS A 326 4.78 0.89 0.18
N GLN A 327 5.90 0.24 -0.11
CA GLN A 327 7.23 0.89 -0.12
C GLN A 327 7.37 1.94 -1.22
N SER A 328 6.55 1.90 -2.26
CA SER A 328 6.46 2.97 -3.25
C SER A 328 6.08 4.34 -2.65
N PHE A 329 5.31 4.33 -1.55
CA PHE A 329 4.89 5.55 -0.84
C PHE A 329 5.65 5.79 0.46
N ALA A 330 6.09 4.73 1.11
CA ALA A 330 6.78 4.74 2.39
C ALA A 330 7.92 3.72 2.37
N PRO A 331 9.08 4.11 1.90
CA PRO A 331 10.19 3.19 1.57
C PRO A 331 10.64 2.27 2.70
N ALA A 332 10.58 2.72 3.94
CA ALA A 332 10.95 1.92 5.09
C ALA A 332 9.80 1.06 5.64
N HIS A 333 8.59 1.17 5.05
CA HIS A 333 7.43 0.43 5.52
C HIS A 333 7.45 -1.01 5.03
N ALA A 334 7.29 -1.95 5.95
CA ALA A 334 7.04 -3.36 5.66
C ALA A 334 5.98 -3.89 6.61
N CYS A 335 4.83 -4.31 6.09
CA CYS A 335 3.84 -5.00 6.89
C CYS A 335 4.31 -6.41 7.24
N VAL A 336 4.04 -6.82 8.48
CA VAL A 336 4.12 -8.21 8.93
C VAL A 336 2.70 -8.72 9.13
N ILE A 337 2.37 -9.81 8.45
CA ILE A 337 1.05 -10.43 8.43
C ILE A 337 1.15 -11.76 9.15
N THR A 338 0.32 -11.95 10.16
CA THR A 338 0.30 -13.18 10.95
C THR A 338 -1.10 -13.82 10.92
N PRO A 339 -1.27 -15.08 11.36
CA PRO A 339 -2.60 -15.67 11.46
C PRO A 339 -3.61 -14.87 12.28
N GLU A 340 -3.14 -14.12 13.27
CA GLU A 340 -4.00 -13.36 14.18
C GLU A 340 -4.00 -11.85 13.91
N ARG A 341 -3.25 -11.41 12.88
CA ARG A 341 -3.10 -9.99 12.58
C ARG A 341 -3.06 -9.76 11.08
N LEU A 342 -4.04 -9.04 10.58
CA LEU A 342 -4.08 -8.62 9.18
C LEU A 342 -2.92 -7.70 8.82
N GLY A 343 -2.62 -7.57 7.54
CA GLY A 343 -1.86 -6.42 7.05
C GLY A 343 -2.55 -5.12 7.45
N LEU A 344 -1.80 -4.06 7.68
CA LEU A 344 -2.37 -2.79 8.15
C LEU A 344 -3.42 -2.19 7.22
N CYS A 345 -3.40 -2.51 5.94
CA CYS A 345 -4.45 -2.11 5.00
C CYS A 345 -5.81 -2.76 5.28
N GLY A 346 -5.86 -3.80 6.12
CA GLY A 346 -7.08 -4.57 6.42
C GLY A 346 -7.51 -5.54 5.30
N ALA A 347 -6.77 -5.63 4.19
CA ALA A 347 -7.16 -6.42 3.03
C ALA A 347 -6.38 -7.73 2.86
N TYR A 348 -5.25 -7.87 3.54
CA TYR A 348 -4.37 -9.04 3.44
C TYR A 348 -4.36 -9.81 4.74
N ASN A 349 -4.72 -11.09 4.67
CA ASN A 349 -4.54 -12.04 5.76
C ASN A 349 -3.29 -12.92 5.52
N TRP A 350 -2.99 -13.80 6.44
CA TRP A 350 -1.82 -14.69 6.38
C TRP A 350 -1.87 -15.67 5.19
N LEU A 351 -3.05 -16.19 4.84
CA LEU A 351 -3.24 -17.07 3.67
C LEU A 351 -2.97 -16.32 2.37
N ASP A 352 -3.41 -15.06 2.29
CA ASP A 352 -3.16 -14.21 1.13
C ASP A 352 -1.66 -13.97 0.95
N GLY A 353 -0.95 -13.68 2.04
CA GLY A 353 0.51 -13.50 2.01
C GLY A 353 1.24 -14.76 1.58
N LYS A 354 0.79 -15.93 2.07
CA LYS A 354 1.31 -17.24 1.68
C LYS A 354 1.08 -17.51 0.21
N ALA A 355 -0.14 -17.36 -0.27
CA ALA A 355 -0.49 -17.60 -1.67
C ALA A 355 0.26 -16.64 -2.61
N ALA A 356 0.39 -15.37 -2.24
CA ALA A 356 1.13 -14.39 -3.02
C ALA A 356 2.60 -14.78 -3.19
N PHE A 357 3.25 -15.28 -2.13
CA PHE A 357 4.61 -15.79 -2.22
C PHE A 357 4.73 -17.06 -3.08
N GLU A 358 3.80 -18.01 -2.94
CA GLU A 358 3.81 -19.24 -3.72
C GLU A 358 3.63 -19.00 -5.22
N ILE A 359 2.87 -17.96 -5.60
CA ILE A 359 2.64 -17.56 -6.99
C ILE A 359 3.79 -16.74 -7.55
N ASP A 360 4.27 -15.77 -6.76
CA ASP A 360 5.38 -14.89 -7.13
C ASP A 360 6.45 -14.83 -6.02
N PRO A 361 7.36 -15.80 -6.01
CA PRO A 361 8.43 -15.86 -4.98
C PRO A 361 9.38 -14.66 -4.97
N THR A 362 9.37 -13.87 -6.04
CA THR A 362 10.17 -12.64 -6.18
C THR A 362 9.37 -11.36 -5.89
N GLY A 363 8.09 -11.49 -5.64
CA GLY A 363 7.17 -10.38 -5.39
C GLY A 363 7.30 -9.74 -4.01
N GLY A 364 6.42 -8.80 -3.75
CA GLY A 364 6.42 -8.00 -2.53
C GLY A 364 6.01 -8.74 -1.25
N ASN A 365 5.51 -9.97 -1.35
CA ASN A 365 5.18 -10.81 -0.21
C ASN A 365 6.27 -11.86 -0.02
N GLN A 366 6.96 -11.81 1.11
CA GLN A 366 8.08 -12.72 1.39
C GLN A 366 7.84 -13.44 2.72
N PRO A 367 8.28 -14.71 2.85
CA PRO A 367 8.20 -15.43 4.10
C PRO A 367 9.18 -14.82 5.12
N ILE A 368 8.72 -14.75 6.36
CA ILE A 368 9.51 -14.32 7.50
C ILE A 368 9.61 -15.52 8.45
N ALA A 369 10.78 -16.13 8.55
CA ALA A 369 11.04 -17.12 9.58
C ALA A 369 10.87 -16.45 10.95
N LYS A 370 9.97 -16.95 11.77
CA LYS A 370 9.60 -16.32 13.04
C LYS A 370 10.78 -16.18 14.01
N GLY A 371 11.64 -17.20 14.06
CA GLY A 371 12.78 -17.24 14.97
C GLY A 371 12.33 -17.38 16.43
N ALA A 372 13.22 -17.00 17.34
CA ALA A 372 12.95 -17.05 18.77
C ALA A 372 11.89 -16.01 19.18
N LEU A 373 11.00 -16.41 20.09
CA LEU A 373 10.07 -15.49 20.76
C LEU A 373 10.85 -14.71 21.83
N MET A 374 11.09 -13.44 21.57
CA MET A 374 11.86 -12.54 22.46
C MET A 374 10.98 -11.95 23.57
N ASP A 375 9.74 -11.61 23.24
CA ASP A 375 8.75 -11.11 24.18
C ASP A 375 7.34 -11.53 23.75
N ALA A 376 6.71 -12.35 24.59
CA ALA A 376 5.37 -12.90 24.31
C ALA A 376 4.26 -11.84 24.46
N ARG A 377 4.41 -10.89 25.37
CA ARG A 377 3.42 -9.84 25.61
C ARG A 377 3.36 -8.86 24.44
N TYR A 378 4.51 -8.45 23.98
CA TYR A 378 4.61 -7.49 22.87
C TYR A 378 4.59 -8.16 21.49
N GLY A 379 4.71 -9.50 21.44
CA GLY A 379 4.80 -10.23 20.16
C GLY A 379 6.08 -9.90 19.39
N ARG A 380 7.20 -9.89 20.10
CA ARG A 380 8.52 -9.65 19.51
C ARG A 380 9.20 -10.96 19.15
N TYR A 381 9.61 -11.07 17.90
CA TYR A 381 10.27 -12.26 17.36
C TYR A 381 11.59 -11.88 16.69
N GLU A 382 12.64 -12.65 16.96
CA GLU A 382 13.98 -12.40 16.44
C GLU A 382 14.00 -12.32 14.91
N GLY A 383 13.39 -13.29 14.23
CA GLY A 383 13.39 -13.32 12.77
C GLY A 383 12.57 -12.20 12.13
N VAL A 384 11.58 -11.64 12.85
CA VAL A 384 10.83 -10.44 12.41
C VAL A 384 11.73 -9.21 12.47
N ASP A 385 12.48 -9.03 13.57
CA ASP A 385 13.42 -7.93 13.72
C ASP A 385 14.49 -7.98 12.62
N ASP A 386 15.10 -9.13 12.39
CA ASP A 386 16.13 -9.33 11.36
C ASP A 386 15.61 -9.05 9.96
N TYR A 387 14.40 -9.54 9.66
CA TYR A 387 13.77 -9.30 8.37
C TYR A 387 13.47 -7.81 8.14
N LEU A 388 12.83 -7.16 9.11
CA LEU A 388 12.46 -5.75 8.99
C LEU A 388 13.67 -4.83 8.91
N LYS A 389 14.70 -5.09 9.70
CA LYS A 389 15.96 -4.37 9.62
C LYS A 389 16.56 -4.43 8.21
N LYS A 390 16.48 -5.59 7.58
CA LYS A 390 16.94 -5.80 6.22
C LYS A 390 16.12 -5.03 5.20
N VAL A 391 14.78 -5.19 5.20
CA VAL A 391 13.91 -4.63 4.15
C VAL A 391 13.60 -3.15 4.32
N SER A 392 13.76 -2.62 5.54
CA SER A 392 13.64 -1.18 5.81
C SER A 392 14.98 -0.43 5.63
N GLY A 393 16.04 -1.13 5.26
CA GLY A 393 17.38 -0.55 5.17
C GLY A 393 17.92 -0.08 6.53
N GLY A 394 17.52 -0.74 7.63
CA GLY A 394 17.91 -0.41 9.00
C GLY A 394 17.09 0.74 9.61
N ALA A 395 16.03 1.21 8.94
CA ALA A 395 15.13 2.23 9.49
C ALA A 395 14.28 1.67 10.64
N VAL A 396 13.94 0.38 10.59
CA VAL A 396 13.24 -0.35 11.64
C VAL A 396 14.18 -1.42 12.16
N GLU A 397 14.65 -1.25 13.40
CA GLU A 397 15.60 -2.20 14.02
C GLU A 397 14.88 -3.31 14.80
N SER A 398 13.71 -3.02 15.33
CA SER A 398 12.89 -3.99 16.05
C SER A 398 11.40 -3.65 15.89
N LEU A 399 10.57 -4.66 16.04
CA LEU A 399 9.13 -4.53 15.95
C LEU A 399 8.43 -5.35 17.01
N ASN A 400 7.50 -4.72 17.68
CA ASN A 400 6.54 -5.36 18.56
C ASN A 400 5.19 -5.43 17.87
N LEU A 401 4.75 -6.65 17.55
CA LEU A 401 3.55 -6.87 16.72
C LEU A 401 2.24 -6.48 17.40
N TYR A 402 2.16 -6.59 18.74
CA TYR A 402 0.90 -6.52 19.47
C TYR A 402 0.73 -5.22 20.27
N THR A 403 1.55 -4.23 20.01
CA THR A 403 1.52 -2.93 20.71
C THR A 403 1.46 -1.76 19.75
N ILE A 404 0.88 -0.66 20.23
CA ILE A 404 0.92 0.64 19.56
C ILE A 404 1.95 1.58 20.21
N MET A 405 2.52 1.19 21.36
CA MET A 405 3.36 2.08 22.17
C MET A 405 4.85 1.88 21.93
N GLU A 406 5.36 0.67 22.05
CA GLU A 406 6.79 0.39 22.02
C GLU A 406 7.20 -0.27 20.73
N ASN A 407 8.03 0.37 19.93
CA ASN A 407 8.42 -0.10 18.59
C ASN A 407 7.25 -0.63 17.77
N PRO A 408 6.18 0.17 17.58
CA PRO A 408 4.98 -0.26 16.88
C PRO A 408 5.26 -0.47 15.39
N MET A 409 4.31 -1.09 14.69
CA MET A 409 4.35 -1.15 13.23
C MET A 409 4.37 0.25 12.62
N THR A 410 5.13 0.40 11.56
CA THR A 410 5.12 1.61 10.71
C THR A 410 3.84 1.68 9.89
N SER A 411 3.46 2.86 9.42
CA SER A 411 2.33 3.04 8.50
C SER A 411 2.79 3.65 7.18
N CYS A 412 2.11 3.32 6.09
CA CYS A 412 2.48 3.83 4.77
C CYS A 412 1.97 5.27 4.51
N GLY A 413 0.76 5.59 4.95
CA GLY A 413 0.05 6.84 4.63
C GLY A 413 -1.25 6.63 3.85
N CYS A 414 -1.46 5.50 3.24
CA CYS A 414 -2.69 5.10 2.53
C CYS A 414 -3.67 4.36 3.45
N PHE A 415 -3.90 4.89 4.64
CA PHE A 415 -4.77 4.28 5.62
C PHE A 415 -6.17 4.90 5.61
N GLU A 416 -7.15 4.10 5.97
CA GLU A 416 -8.54 4.48 6.12
C GLU A 416 -8.84 5.05 7.49
N CYS A 417 -8.26 4.43 8.53
CA CYS A 417 -8.44 4.79 9.92
C CYS A 417 -7.09 5.11 10.58
N ILE A 418 -7.15 5.93 11.61
CA ILE A 418 -6.04 6.20 12.53
C ILE A 418 -6.45 5.70 13.90
N ILE A 419 -5.60 4.89 14.50
CA ILE A 419 -5.67 4.53 15.91
C ILE A 419 -4.71 5.46 16.64
N ALA A 420 -5.20 6.15 17.64
CA ALA A 420 -4.40 7.06 18.45
C ALA A 420 -4.69 6.83 19.93
N VAL A 421 -3.63 6.87 20.75
CA VAL A 421 -3.75 6.75 22.20
C VAL A 421 -4.41 8.00 22.76
N VAL A 422 -5.29 7.81 23.74
CA VAL A 422 -5.92 8.86 24.55
C VAL A 422 -5.54 8.58 26.01
N PRO A 423 -4.43 9.16 26.51
CA PRO A 423 -3.90 8.83 27.83
C PRO A 423 -4.89 9.11 28.97
N GLU A 424 -5.66 10.19 28.86
CA GLU A 424 -6.67 10.58 29.84
C GLU A 424 -7.78 9.55 29.99
N ALA A 425 -7.98 8.75 28.94
CA ALA A 425 -8.99 7.71 28.87
C ALA A 425 -8.41 6.31 29.10
N ASN A 426 -7.10 6.19 29.29
CA ASN A 426 -6.38 4.92 29.36
C ASN A 426 -6.77 3.96 28.21
N GLY A 427 -6.88 4.50 27.01
CA GLY A 427 -7.37 3.75 25.86
C GLY A 427 -6.96 4.36 24.52
N VAL A 428 -7.59 3.89 23.46
CA VAL A 428 -7.36 4.38 22.10
C VAL A 428 -8.66 4.89 21.48
N MET A 429 -8.55 5.96 20.71
CA MET A 429 -9.59 6.37 19.78
C MET A 429 -9.26 5.81 18.39
N ILE A 430 -10.31 5.53 17.62
CA ILE A 430 -10.19 5.13 16.22
C ILE A 430 -11.03 6.11 15.40
N VAL A 431 -10.39 6.78 14.46
CA VAL A 431 -11.07 7.76 13.61
C VAL A 431 -10.88 7.40 12.14
N ASN A 432 -11.95 7.37 11.37
CA ASN A 432 -11.90 7.12 9.94
C ASN A 432 -11.77 8.41 9.11
N ARG A 433 -11.26 8.26 7.91
CA ARG A 433 -11.03 9.35 6.96
C ARG A 433 -12.31 10.14 6.63
N GLY A 434 -13.49 9.51 6.70
CA GLY A 434 -14.78 10.13 6.48
C GLY A 434 -15.20 11.14 7.56
N PHE A 435 -14.68 11.01 8.76
CA PHE A 435 -15.05 11.87 9.88
C PHE A 435 -14.44 13.26 9.74
N THR A 436 -15.30 14.27 9.64
CA THR A 436 -14.89 15.68 9.47
C THR A 436 -14.94 16.49 10.76
N GLY A 437 -15.48 15.91 11.84
CA GLY A 437 -15.59 16.53 13.16
C GLY A 437 -14.26 16.58 13.91
N MET A 438 -14.34 17.08 15.14
CA MET A 438 -13.21 17.06 16.08
C MET A 438 -13.22 15.76 16.88
N THR A 439 -12.08 15.14 16.99
CA THR A 439 -11.88 13.96 17.84
C THR A 439 -11.73 14.36 19.31
N PRO A 440 -11.81 13.40 20.25
CA PRO A 440 -11.53 13.68 21.67
C PRO A 440 -10.17 14.33 21.95
N ALA A 441 -9.18 14.09 21.10
CA ALA A 441 -7.86 14.74 21.20
C ALA A 441 -7.86 16.21 20.71
N GLY A 442 -9.01 16.78 20.37
CA GLY A 442 -9.12 18.16 19.86
C GLY A 442 -8.57 18.35 18.44
N MET A 443 -8.35 17.28 17.69
CA MET A 443 -7.80 17.31 16.33
C MET A 443 -8.75 16.69 15.32
N LYS A 444 -8.70 17.16 14.08
CA LYS A 444 -9.39 16.52 12.95
C LYS A 444 -8.58 15.35 12.42
N PHE A 445 -9.26 14.42 11.71
CA PHE A 445 -8.57 13.34 11.00
C PHE A 445 -7.40 13.83 10.14
N SER A 446 -7.59 14.91 9.39
CA SER A 446 -6.54 15.47 8.52
C SER A 446 -5.27 15.91 9.27
N THR A 447 -5.41 16.38 10.51
CA THR A 447 -4.29 16.73 11.36
C THR A 447 -3.61 15.47 11.91
N LEU A 448 -4.39 14.53 12.43
CA LEU A 448 -3.89 13.25 12.94
C LEU A 448 -3.19 12.43 11.85
N ALA A 449 -3.65 12.53 10.60
CA ALA A 449 -3.07 11.81 9.47
C ALA A 449 -1.63 12.22 9.13
N ASN A 450 -1.14 13.33 9.67
CA ASN A 450 0.26 13.71 9.52
C ASN A 450 1.19 12.99 10.51
N MET A 451 0.63 12.35 11.54
CA MET A 451 1.42 11.65 12.56
C MET A 451 1.89 10.27 12.09
N PRO A 452 1.01 9.29 11.77
CA PRO A 452 1.42 7.99 11.30
C PRO A 452 1.63 8.02 9.79
N GLY A 453 2.80 7.82 9.30
CA GLY A 453 3.05 7.75 7.87
C GLY A 453 4.52 7.71 7.51
N GLY A 454 4.82 7.62 6.22
CA GLY A 454 6.18 7.67 5.73
C GLY A 454 7.09 6.50 6.14
N GLY A 455 6.53 5.41 6.66
CA GLY A 455 7.29 4.24 7.08
C GLY A 455 8.07 4.41 8.39
N GLN A 456 7.68 5.37 9.22
CA GLN A 456 8.28 5.57 10.55
C GLN A 456 7.47 4.86 11.64
N GLN A 457 8.16 4.45 12.71
CA GLN A 457 7.52 4.00 13.94
C GLN A 457 7.12 5.22 14.75
N VAL A 458 5.84 5.36 15.04
CA VAL A 458 5.30 6.49 15.80
C VAL A 458 4.56 5.94 17.02
N PRO A 459 5.19 5.91 18.20
CA PRO A 459 4.53 5.47 19.43
C PRO A 459 3.21 6.21 19.66
N GLY A 460 2.17 5.44 19.97
CA GLY A 460 0.83 5.97 20.22
C GLY A 460 -0.02 6.23 18.98
N PHE A 461 0.51 6.07 17.77
CA PHE A 461 -0.23 6.29 16.52
C PHE A 461 0.03 5.18 15.50
N ILE A 462 -1.03 4.72 14.84
CA ILE A 462 -0.92 3.79 13.72
C ILE A 462 -2.06 4.03 12.70
N GLY A 463 -1.69 4.07 11.43
CA GLY A 463 -2.67 4.16 10.33
C GLY A 463 -3.01 2.77 9.80
N VAL A 464 -4.31 2.47 9.72
CA VAL A 464 -4.81 1.13 9.37
C VAL A 464 -6.04 1.18 8.47
N GLY A 465 -6.37 0.08 7.81
CA GLY A 465 -7.70 -0.16 7.27
C GLY A 465 -8.71 -0.54 8.38
N LYS A 466 -10.00 -0.26 8.18
CA LYS A 466 -11.03 -0.53 9.20
C LYS A 466 -11.07 -2.00 9.64
N ALA A 467 -10.90 -2.94 8.70
CA ALA A 467 -10.94 -4.37 9.01
C ALA A 467 -9.79 -4.82 9.94
N TYR A 468 -8.67 -4.08 9.96
CA TYR A 468 -7.57 -4.36 10.88
C TYR A 468 -8.01 -4.27 12.35
N VAL A 469 -8.97 -3.41 12.68
CA VAL A 469 -9.52 -3.25 14.03
C VAL A 469 -10.06 -4.57 14.59
N ALA A 470 -10.57 -5.44 13.72
CA ALA A 470 -11.10 -6.76 14.14
C ALA A 470 -10.01 -7.83 14.32
N SER A 471 -8.73 -7.54 14.08
CA SER A 471 -7.63 -8.49 14.26
C SER A 471 -7.57 -9.01 15.70
N ARG A 472 -7.38 -10.33 15.87
CA ARG A 472 -7.43 -10.97 17.19
C ARG A 472 -6.35 -10.46 18.17
N LYS A 473 -5.17 -10.10 17.64
CA LYS A 473 -4.06 -9.51 18.41
C LYS A 473 -4.02 -7.98 18.31
N PHE A 474 -5.17 -7.34 18.02
CA PHE A 474 -5.29 -5.89 18.02
C PHE A 474 -4.84 -5.31 19.36
N ILE A 475 -3.78 -4.49 19.36
CA ILE A 475 -3.16 -3.87 20.55
C ILE A 475 -3.20 -4.74 21.82
N ALA A 476 -2.92 -6.04 21.67
CA ALA A 476 -3.10 -7.02 22.74
C ALA A 476 -2.21 -6.73 23.95
N ALA A 477 -1.02 -6.14 23.75
CA ALA A 477 -0.09 -5.76 24.81
C ALA A 477 -0.67 -4.70 25.76
N GLU A 478 -1.52 -3.81 25.24
CA GLU A 478 -2.22 -2.77 26.01
C GLU A 478 -3.57 -3.24 26.58
N GLY A 479 -4.00 -4.46 26.25
CA GLY A 479 -5.28 -5.02 26.71
C GLY A 479 -6.31 -5.23 25.60
N GLY A 480 -5.94 -5.02 24.35
CA GLY A 480 -6.76 -5.37 23.19
C GLY A 480 -7.97 -4.47 22.99
N HIS A 481 -9.02 -5.04 22.43
CA HIS A 481 -10.24 -4.30 22.05
C HIS A 481 -10.93 -3.57 23.22
N GLN A 482 -10.74 -4.02 24.45
CA GLN A 482 -11.28 -3.33 25.65
C GLN A 482 -10.74 -1.90 25.80
N ARG A 483 -9.64 -1.58 25.12
CA ARG A 483 -9.04 -0.25 25.13
C ARG A 483 -9.63 0.70 24.09
N ILE A 484 -10.55 0.26 23.26
CA ILE A 484 -11.25 1.15 22.33
C ILE A 484 -12.26 1.97 23.14
N VAL A 485 -11.96 3.27 23.28
CA VAL A 485 -12.76 4.17 24.10
C VAL A 485 -13.65 5.10 23.26
N TRP A 486 -13.27 5.32 22.01
CA TRP A 486 -14.01 6.21 21.13
C TRP A 486 -13.85 5.87 19.65
N MET A 487 -14.92 6.00 18.89
CA MET A 487 -14.90 6.04 17.43
C MET A 487 -16.11 6.81 16.88
N PRO A 488 -16.05 7.39 15.67
CA PRO A 488 -17.20 8.00 15.03
C PRO A 488 -18.37 7.01 14.92
N LYS A 489 -19.57 7.53 15.08
CA LYS A 489 -20.81 6.74 15.02
C LYS A 489 -20.91 5.93 13.73
N GLU A 490 -20.61 6.55 12.59
CA GLU A 490 -20.61 5.89 11.28
C GLU A 490 -19.64 4.69 11.24
N LEU A 491 -18.42 4.85 11.77
CA LEU A 491 -17.45 3.76 11.85
C LEU A 491 -17.93 2.65 12.78
N LYS A 492 -18.49 3.00 13.91
CA LYS A 492 -19.06 2.09 14.90
C LYS A 492 -20.21 1.26 14.32
N GLU A 493 -21.10 1.89 13.55
CA GLU A 493 -22.16 1.21 12.81
C GLU A 493 -21.61 0.29 11.71
N THR A 494 -20.59 0.72 11.00
CA THR A 494 -19.91 -0.09 9.97
C THR A 494 -19.28 -1.35 10.53
N LEU A 495 -18.69 -1.27 11.72
CA LEU A 495 -18.01 -2.38 12.40
C LEU A 495 -18.90 -3.10 13.44
N ALA A 496 -20.21 -2.84 13.45
CA ALA A 496 -21.12 -3.29 14.51
C ALA A 496 -21.13 -4.83 14.67
N GLU A 497 -21.08 -5.57 13.56
CA GLU A 497 -21.07 -7.02 13.59
C GLU A 497 -19.77 -7.56 14.19
N GLU A 498 -18.62 -7.07 13.71
CA GLU A 498 -17.29 -7.48 14.18
C GLU A 498 -17.08 -7.11 15.65
N LEU A 499 -17.45 -5.90 16.04
CA LEU A 499 -17.36 -5.44 17.43
C LEU A 499 -18.35 -6.19 18.33
N GLY A 500 -19.52 -6.55 17.83
CA GLY A 500 -20.47 -7.40 18.56
C GLY A 500 -19.92 -8.81 18.82
N GLN A 501 -19.28 -9.43 17.83
CA GLN A 501 -18.59 -10.72 17.97
C GLN A 501 -17.41 -10.63 18.96
N ILE A 502 -16.66 -9.53 18.90
CA ILE A 502 -15.58 -9.25 19.85
C ILE A 502 -16.15 -9.11 21.27
N GLY A 503 -17.22 -8.34 21.44
CA GLY A 503 -17.91 -8.17 22.72
C GLY A 503 -18.37 -9.50 23.31
N ALA A 504 -18.99 -10.36 22.51
CA ALA A 504 -19.41 -11.70 22.93
C ALA A 504 -18.20 -12.54 23.41
N ARG A 505 -17.08 -12.52 22.68
CA ARG A 505 -15.85 -13.22 23.05
C ARG A 505 -15.23 -12.69 24.34
N LEU A 506 -15.36 -11.39 24.60
CA LEU A 506 -14.87 -10.73 25.81
C LEU A 506 -15.85 -10.87 27.01
N GLY A 507 -17.02 -11.47 26.82
CA GLY A 507 -18.07 -11.51 27.84
C GLY A 507 -18.74 -10.14 28.09
N LEU A 508 -18.68 -9.24 27.13
CA LEU A 508 -19.24 -7.88 27.17
C LEU A 508 -20.37 -7.73 26.14
N PRO A 509 -21.59 -8.19 26.39
CA PRO A 509 -22.66 -8.19 25.40
C PRO A 509 -23.06 -6.78 24.92
N ASN A 510 -22.78 -5.76 25.70
CA ASN A 510 -23.03 -4.35 25.40
C ASN A 510 -21.73 -3.61 24.97
N PHE A 511 -20.76 -4.30 24.41
CA PHE A 511 -19.43 -3.73 24.08
C PHE A 511 -19.54 -2.48 23.20
N LEU A 512 -20.43 -2.50 22.21
CA LEU A 512 -20.65 -1.34 21.32
C LEU A 512 -21.12 -0.10 22.07
N GLU A 513 -21.91 -0.26 23.13
CA GLU A 513 -22.42 0.84 23.96
C GLU A 513 -21.33 1.45 24.84
N LEU A 514 -20.30 0.66 25.16
CA LEU A 514 -19.15 1.11 25.96
C LEU A 514 -18.17 1.98 25.15
N ILE A 515 -18.24 1.92 23.82
CA ILE A 515 -17.43 2.76 22.93
C ILE A 515 -18.17 4.08 22.70
N ALA A 516 -17.61 5.18 23.17
CA ALA A 516 -18.17 6.53 22.96
C ALA A 516 -18.09 6.96 21.49
N ASP A 517 -18.95 7.90 21.09
CA ASP A 517 -18.96 8.53 19.76
C ASP A 517 -19.29 10.04 19.89
N GLU A 518 -19.40 10.75 18.79
CA GLU A 518 -19.70 12.18 18.76
C GLU A 518 -21.08 12.56 19.28
N GLY A 519 -21.99 11.60 19.43
CA GLY A 519 -23.33 11.80 20.00
C GLY A 519 -23.34 11.81 21.53
N VAL A 520 -22.25 11.44 22.18
CA VAL A 520 -22.17 11.29 23.63
C VAL A 520 -21.36 12.43 24.23
N HIS A 521 -22.04 13.30 24.97
CA HIS A 521 -21.41 14.47 25.63
C HIS A 521 -20.48 14.15 26.80
N SER A 522 -20.33 12.87 27.21
CA SER A 522 -19.51 12.47 28.37
C SER A 522 -18.78 11.14 28.14
N TRP A 523 -17.91 11.08 27.14
CA TRP A 523 -17.03 9.94 26.93
C TRP A 523 -16.23 9.56 28.21
N GLN A 524 -15.87 10.50 29.06
CA GLN A 524 -15.22 10.27 30.34
C GLN A 524 -16.03 9.36 31.30
N LEU A 525 -17.35 9.44 31.27
CA LEU A 525 -18.22 8.62 32.14
C LEU A 525 -18.29 7.15 31.69
N GLN A 526 -18.24 6.87 30.40
CA GLN A 526 -18.30 5.52 29.84
C GLN A 526 -17.02 4.73 30.09
N ILE A 527 -15.86 5.38 30.09
CA ILE A 527 -14.57 4.77 30.39
C ILE A 527 -14.52 4.22 31.81
N THR A 528 -15.08 4.93 32.76
CA THR A 528 -15.10 4.49 34.18
C THR A 528 -15.89 3.19 34.36
N VAL A 529 -16.91 2.97 33.54
CA VAL A 529 -17.75 1.76 33.59
C VAL A 529 -17.08 0.58 32.88
N ALA A 530 -16.47 0.81 31.73
CA ALA A 530 -15.78 -0.24 30.96
C ALA A 530 -14.55 -0.83 31.69
N HIS A 531 -13.90 -0.04 32.52
CA HIS A 531 -12.69 -0.44 33.24
C HIS A 531 -12.92 -0.83 34.72
N GLY A 532 -14.16 -0.75 35.20
CA GLY A 532 -14.50 -1.09 36.60
C GLY A 532 -14.22 -2.55 37.02
N ASN A 533 -14.01 -3.45 36.05
CA ASN A 533 -13.64 -4.85 36.31
C ASN A 533 -12.18 -5.19 35.98
N ALA A 534 -11.36 -4.23 35.56
CA ALA A 534 -9.95 -4.43 35.19
C ALA A 534 -8.98 -4.06 36.32
N ALA A 535 -9.39 -4.22 37.59
CA ALA A 535 -8.57 -3.87 38.75
C ALA A 535 -7.26 -4.67 38.90
N ASP A 536 -7.09 -5.76 38.13
CA ASP A 536 -5.89 -6.60 38.23
C ASP A 536 -4.77 -6.30 37.23
N ASN A 537 -4.93 -5.29 36.35
CA ASN A 537 -3.90 -4.88 35.39
C ASN A 537 -3.49 -3.39 35.57
N ALA A 538 -3.32 -2.97 36.81
CA ALA A 538 -3.03 -1.58 37.17
C ALA A 538 -1.63 -1.05 36.78
N ASP A 539 -0.77 -1.87 36.15
CA ASP A 539 0.63 -1.53 35.92
C ASP A 539 0.94 -0.88 34.57
N ILE A 540 -0.06 -0.60 33.72
CA ILE A 540 0.15 0.21 32.52
C ILE A 540 -0.21 1.67 32.84
N ILE A 541 0.61 2.30 33.64
CA ILE A 541 0.61 3.77 33.78
C ILE A 541 1.29 4.32 32.54
N LEU A 542 0.49 4.73 31.55
CA LEU A 542 0.96 5.64 30.49
C LEU A 542 1.41 6.90 31.21
N GLN A 543 2.71 7.14 31.25
CA GLN A 543 3.23 8.33 31.90
C GLN A 543 2.73 9.58 31.16
N PRO A 544 2.14 10.57 31.82
CA PRO A 544 1.53 11.75 31.18
C PRO A 544 2.50 12.63 30.40
N TYR A 545 3.81 12.42 30.57
CA TYR A 545 4.84 13.31 30.04
C TYR A 545 5.21 13.14 28.58
N MET A 546 4.81 12.06 27.89
CA MET A 546 5.21 11.85 26.49
C MET A 546 4.39 12.64 25.47
N PHE A 547 3.24 13.18 25.85
CA PHE A 547 2.36 13.87 24.89
C PHE A 547 2.63 15.37 24.76
N LEU A 548 3.14 16.01 25.82
CA LEU A 548 3.41 17.45 25.78
C LEU A 548 4.69 17.82 25.00
N GLU A 549 5.70 16.95 24.99
CA GLU A 549 6.94 17.21 24.23
C GLU A 549 6.83 17.02 22.71
N LEU A 550 5.80 16.29 22.23
CA LEU A 550 5.58 16.08 20.78
C LEU A 550 4.87 17.26 20.11
N PHE A 551 4.28 18.18 20.87
CA PHE A 551 3.53 19.32 20.32
C PHE A 551 4.26 20.67 20.51
N GLU A 552 5.41 20.72 21.19
CA GLU A 552 6.24 21.92 21.34
C GLU A 552 7.44 21.97 20.36
N GLN A 553 7.61 20.98 19.48
CA GLN A 553 8.55 21.00 18.36
C GLN A 553 7.81 21.08 17.01
#